data_08fd072448cb8015ebe8ed7720f64f46
#
_entry.id   08fd072448cb8015ebe8ed7720f64f46
#
_cell.length_a   1.000
_cell.length_b   1.000
_cell.length_c   1.000
_cell.angle_alpha   90.00
_cell.angle_beta   90.00
_cell.angle_gamma   90.00
#
_symmetry.space_group_name_H-M   'P 1'
#
loop_
_entity.id
_entity.type
_entity.pdbx_description
1 polymer ?
#
loop_
_entity_poly.entity_id
_entity_poly.type
_entity_poly.pdbx_seq_one_letter_code
_entity_poly.pdbx_strand_id
1 'polypeptide(L)'
;MLTFVITAIAVFALYLFLTAGSAIPGSTIFLWSREEIFAGIILSVIAGFIGRKVLFKRKNYRMLNPKGWLLFVVYLIGPFFFAMAKANLDVAYRVITGKIKPGIVKISSNLKTDLGITLLANSITLTPGTLSVDIDEKNNDLYVHWINVKDKTPKIEDVCGSFPKWARRIAE
;
A
#
# COMPACT_ATOMS: atom_id res chain seq x y z
N MET A 1 16.19 0.33 -19.13
CA MET A 1 15.18 0.10 -20.19
C MET A 1 13.94 -0.58 -19.64
N LEU A 2 14.03 -1.71 -18.94
CA LEU A 2 12.87 -2.46 -18.44
C LEU A 2 11.90 -1.63 -17.60
N THR A 3 12.39 -0.84 -16.63
CA THR A 3 11.56 0.06 -15.79
C THR A 3 10.78 1.09 -16.59
N PHE A 4 11.40 1.69 -17.61
CA PHE A 4 10.72 2.62 -18.52
C PHE A 4 9.56 1.94 -19.22
N VAL A 5 9.81 0.78 -19.84
CA VAL A 5 8.79 0.03 -20.58
C VAL A 5 7.62 -0.37 -19.67
N ILE A 6 7.91 -0.89 -18.49
CA ILE A 6 6.89 -1.30 -17.52
C ILE A 6 6.04 -0.11 -17.08
N THR A 7 6.68 1.02 -16.72
CA THR A 7 5.94 2.22 -16.31
C THR A 7 5.08 2.76 -17.44
N ALA A 8 5.63 2.83 -18.66
CA ALA A 8 4.88 3.30 -19.82
C ALA A 8 3.67 2.41 -20.12
N ILE A 9 3.82 1.09 -20.11
CA ILE A 9 2.71 0.15 -20.33
C ILE A 9 1.66 0.29 -19.22
N ALA A 10 2.08 0.35 -17.95
CA ALA A 10 1.15 0.47 -16.83
C ALA A 10 0.35 1.78 -16.88
N VAL A 11 1.01 2.91 -17.19
CA VAL A 11 0.34 4.20 -17.31
C VAL A 11 -0.59 4.23 -18.53
N PHE A 12 -0.17 3.63 -19.66
CA PHE A 12 -1.02 3.54 -20.84
C PHE A 12 -2.28 2.69 -20.58
N ALA A 13 -2.12 1.53 -19.95
CA ALA A 13 -3.25 0.68 -19.58
C ALA A 13 -4.21 1.37 -18.60
N LEU A 14 -3.67 2.08 -17.60
CA LEU A 14 -4.47 2.87 -16.66
C LEU A 14 -5.21 4.01 -17.38
N TYR A 15 -4.53 4.72 -18.29
CA TYR A 15 -5.13 5.78 -19.08
C TYR A 15 -6.30 5.24 -19.90
N LEU A 16 -6.11 4.13 -20.63
CA LEU A 16 -7.17 3.49 -21.40
C LEU A 16 -8.32 3.04 -20.51
N PHE A 17 -8.03 2.50 -19.33
CA PHE A 17 -9.08 2.10 -18.39
C PHE A 17 -9.91 3.29 -17.90
N LEU A 18 -9.27 4.41 -17.57
CA LEU A 18 -9.96 5.62 -17.08
C LEU A 18 -10.72 6.37 -18.17
N THR A 19 -10.30 6.26 -19.43
CA THR A 19 -10.95 6.91 -20.57
C THR A 19 -11.88 5.97 -21.35
N ALA A 20 -12.09 4.75 -20.86
CA ALA A 20 -12.97 3.79 -21.54
C ALA A 20 -14.40 4.33 -21.66
N GLY A 21 -14.91 4.41 -22.89
CA GLY A 21 -16.26 4.88 -23.17
C GLY A 21 -16.41 6.40 -23.31
N SER A 22 -15.31 7.19 -23.26
CA SER A 22 -15.35 8.65 -23.51
C SER A 22 -15.44 9.02 -24.99
N ALA A 23 -15.28 8.06 -25.89
CA ALA A 23 -15.21 8.27 -27.32
C ALA A 23 -16.55 8.73 -27.94
N ILE A 24 -16.49 9.74 -28.80
CA ILE A 24 -17.65 10.25 -29.56
C ILE A 24 -18.04 9.24 -30.65
N PRO A 25 -19.34 8.90 -30.80
CA PRO A 25 -19.79 7.98 -31.83
C PRO A 25 -19.34 8.42 -33.24
N GLY A 26 -18.70 7.50 -33.98
CA GLY A 26 -18.26 7.74 -35.39
C GLY A 26 -16.75 7.98 -35.59
N SER A 27 -15.97 8.26 -34.51
CA SER A 27 -14.52 8.49 -34.59
C SER A 27 -13.69 7.42 -33.87
N THR A 28 -14.28 6.25 -33.58
CA THR A 28 -13.76 5.31 -32.58
C THR A 28 -12.95 4.17 -33.19
N ILE A 29 -11.86 3.83 -32.50
CA ILE A 29 -11.23 2.51 -32.54
C ILE A 29 -11.71 1.79 -31.28
N PHE A 30 -12.77 1.00 -31.41
CA PHE A 30 -13.43 0.26 -30.33
C PHE A 30 -14.07 1.20 -29.28
N LEU A 31 -13.39 1.51 -28.18
CA LEU A 31 -13.88 2.34 -27.07
C LEU A 31 -13.18 3.71 -26.96
N TRP A 32 -12.22 4.00 -27.81
CA TRP A 32 -11.39 5.21 -27.76
C TRP A 32 -11.31 5.91 -29.12
N SER A 33 -11.16 7.24 -29.09
CA SER A 33 -10.83 8.02 -30.27
C SER A 33 -9.36 7.87 -30.64
N ARG A 34 -8.99 8.22 -31.88
CA ARG A 34 -7.58 8.23 -32.32
C ARG A 34 -6.76 9.21 -31.50
N GLU A 35 -7.32 10.37 -31.23
CA GLU A 35 -6.72 11.46 -30.45
C GLU A 35 -6.42 11.01 -29.01
N GLU A 36 -7.33 10.27 -28.38
CA GLU A 36 -7.15 9.72 -27.04
C GLU A 36 -6.02 8.69 -27.00
N ILE A 37 -5.95 7.79 -27.98
CA ILE A 37 -4.85 6.83 -28.07
C ILE A 37 -3.50 7.54 -28.22
N PHE A 38 -3.42 8.57 -29.11
CA PHE A 38 -2.22 9.37 -29.27
C PHE A 38 -1.83 10.11 -27.98
N ALA A 39 -2.76 10.76 -27.31
CA ALA A 39 -2.54 11.43 -26.04
C ALA A 39 -2.05 10.44 -24.97
N GLY A 40 -2.67 9.26 -24.88
CA GLY A 40 -2.27 8.20 -23.98
C GLY A 40 -0.84 7.71 -24.21
N ILE A 41 -0.43 7.55 -25.47
CA ILE A 41 0.94 7.17 -25.83
C ILE A 41 1.93 8.24 -25.37
N ILE A 42 1.66 9.51 -25.69
CA ILE A 42 2.56 10.63 -25.31
C ILE A 42 2.71 10.70 -23.79
N LEU A 43 1.59 10.68 -23.07
CA LEU A 43 1.59 10.73 -21.59
C LEU A 43 2.32 9.53 -20.99
N SER A 44 2.13 8.33 -21.53
CA SER A 44 2.80 7.12 -21.01
C SER A 44 4.31 7.14 -21.26
N VAL A 45 4.76 7.68 -22.38
CA VAL A 45 6.20 7.85 -22.66
C VAL A 45 6.83 8.87 -21.69
N ILE A 46 6.18 10.02 -21.47
CA ILE A 46 6.64 11.03 -20.50
C ILE A 46 6.69 10.42 -19.09
N ALA A 47 5.62 9.75 -18.67
CA ALA A 47 5.57 9.08 -17.38
C ALA A 47 6.65 8.00 -17.23
N GLY A 48 6.95 7.26 -18.30
CA GLY A 48 8.03 6.27 -18.34
C GLY A 48 9.41 6.90 -18.11
N PHE A 49 9.66 8.06 -18.71
CA PHE A 49 10.92 8.79 -18.50
C PHE A 49 11.09 9.30 -17.08
N ILE A 50 10.02 9.84 -16.48
CA ILE A 50 10.02 10.30 -15.09
C ILE A 50 10.11 9.10 -14.14
N GLY A 51 9.28 8.09 -14.35
CA GLY A 51 9.15 6.92 -13.48
C GLY A 51 10.42 6.09 -13.36
N ARG A 52 11.23 5.99 -14.43
CA ARG A 52 12.52 5.28 -14.38
C ARG A 52 13.49 5.86 -13.35
N LYS A 53 13.39 7.16 -13.05
CA LYS A 53 14.26 7.84 -12.08
C LYS A 53 13.74 7.74 -10.65
N VAL A 54 12.43 7.64 -10.47
CA VAL A 54 11.76 7.76 -9.16
C VAL A 54 11.29 6.41 -8.63
N LEU A 55 10.54 5.63 -9.42
CA LEU A 55 9.77 4.49 -8.93
C LEU A 55 10.59 3.23 -8.64
N PHE A 56 11.74 3.03 -9.28
CA PHE A 56 12.48 1.77 -9.20
C PHE A 56 13.95 1.97 -8.82
N LYS A 57 14.24 2.84 -7.85
CA LYS A 57 15.60 3.07 -7.36
C LYS A 57 16.30 1.77 -6.91
N ARG A 58 15.59 0.80 -6.36
CA ARG A 58 16.13 -0.47 -5.83
C ARG A 58 15.86 -1.71 -6.71
N LYS A 59 15.47 -1.56 -7.98
CA LYS A 59 15.20 -2.69 -8.93
C LYS A 59 14.30 -3.80 -8.36
N ASN A 60 13.37 -3.45 -7.48
CA ASN A 60 12.45 -4.42 -6.90
C ASN A 60 11.22 -4.59 -7.83
N TYR A 61 11.23 -5.66 -8.61
CA TYR A 61 10.14 -5.99 -9.56
C TYR A 61 9.06 -6.90 -8.96
N ARG A 62 9.02 -7.10 -7.66
CA ARG A 62 8.05 -7.98 -7.01
C ARG A 62 6.60 -7.58 -7.24
N MET A 63 6.34 -6.27 -7.39
CA MET A 63 5.03 -5.75 -7.76
C MET A 63 4.52 -6.23 -9.14
N LEU A 64 5.40 -6.80 -9.98
CA LEU A 64 5.00 -7.39 -11.27
C LEU A 64 4.56 -8.86 -11.14
N ASN A 65 4.74 -9.47 -9.98
CA ASN A 65 4.35 -10.86 -9.75
C ASN A 65 2.83 -10.93 -9.47
N PRO A 66 2.02 -11.55 -10.35
CA PRO A 66 0.58 -11.66 -10.16
C PRO A 66 0.20 -12.43 -8.88
N LYS A 67 1.05 -13.35 -8.42
CA LYS A 67 0.85 -14.05 -7.13
C LYS A 67 0.89 -13.09 -5.94
N GLY A 68 1.76 -12.06 -5.99
CA GLY A 68 1.81 -11.01 -4.97
C GLY A 68 0.51 -10.22 -4.89
N TRP A 69 -0.07 -9.89 -6.05
CA TRP A 69 -1.36 -9.20 -6.13
C TRP A 69 -2.51 -10.06 -5.59
N LEU A 70 -2.54 -11.34 -5.95
CA LEU A 70 -3.54 -12.26 -5.40
C LEU A 70 -3.45 -12.36 -3.87
N LEU A 71 -2.23 -12.52 -3.34
CA LEU A 71 -2.00 -12.54 -1.90
C LEU A 71 -2.40 -11.21 -1.22
N PHE A 72 -2.16 -10.08 -1.89
CA PHE A 72 -2.57 -8.77 -1.40
C PHE A 72 -4.10 -8.64 -1.33
N VAL A 73 -4.83 -9.09 -2.35
CA VAL A 73 -6.30 -9.10 -2.35
C VAL A 73 -6.84 -10.01 -1.23
N VAL A 74 -6.29 -11.22 -1.09
CA VAL A 74 -6.66 -12.15 0.00
C VAL A 74 -6.38 -11.52 1.36
N TYR A 75 -5.25 -10.83 1.52
CA TYR A 75 -4.92 -10.10 2.73
C TYR A 75 -5.93 -9.00 3.05
N LEU A 76 -6.30 -8.18 2.05
CA LEU A 76 -7.24 -7.07 2.25
C LEU A 76 -8.63 -7.57 2.68
N ILE A 77 -9.18 -8.55 1.96
CA ILE A 77 -10.56 -9.07 2.20
C ILE A 77 -10.63 -9.88 3.50
N GLY A 78 -9.56 -10.62 3.83
CA GLY A 78 -9.53 -11.49 5.01
C GLY A 78 -8.88 -10.79 6.22
N PRO A 79 -7.60 -11.04 6.49
CA PRO A 79 -6.94 -10.65 7.73
C PRO A 79 -7.02 -9.16 8.06
N PHE A 80 -6.87 -8.29 7.04
CA PHE A 80 -6.92 -6.84 7.24
C PHE A 80 -8.33 -6.36 7.61
N PHE A 81 -9.35 -6.79 6.85
CA PHE A 81 -10.74 -6.41 7.12
C PHE A 81 -11.20 -6.86 8.50
N PHE A 82 -10.89 -8.10 8.89
CA PHE A 82 -11.23 -8.62 10.23
C PHE A 82 -10.51 -7.88 11.35
N ALA A 83 -9.23 -7.56 11.17
CA ALA A 83 -8.47 -6.78 12.14
C ALA A 83 -9.04 -5.37 12.29
N MET A 84 -9.39 -4.72 11.18
CA MET A 84 -10.01 -3.40 11.16
C MET A 84 -11.39 -3.40 11.86
N ALA A 85 -12.23 -4.39 11.57
CA ALA A 85 -13.54 -4.53 12.21
C ALA A 85 -13.41 -4.71 13.74
N LYS A 86 -12.50 -5.59 14.17
CA LYS A 86 -12.19 -5.78 15.59
C LYS A 86 -11.66 -4.51 16.26
N ALA A 87 -10.77 -3.78 15.59
CA ALA A 87 -10.20 -2.53 16.11
C ALA A 87 -11.26 -1.43 16.25
N ASN A 88 -12.22 -1.34 15.33
CA ASN A 88 -13.37 -0.44 15.44
C ASN A 88 -14.18 -0.69 16.72
N LEU A 89 -14.47 -1.97 17.03
CA LEU A 89 -15.18 -2.34 18.25
C LEU A 89 -14.36 -2.01 19.51
N ASP A 90 -13.06 -2.26 19.51
CA ASP A 90 -12.16 -1.91 20.63
C ASP A 90 -12.12 -0.39 20.87
N VAL A 91 -11.99 0.41 19.80
CA VAL A 91 -12.01 1.88 19.92
C VAL A 91 -13.39 2.36 20.40
N ALA A 92 -14.48 1.84 19.86
CA ALA A 92 -15.83 2.18 20.33
C ALA A 92 -16.00 1.90 21.83
N TYR A 93 -15.57 0.73 22.30
CA TYR A 93 -15.55 0.40 23.73
C TYR A 93 -14.75 1.41 24.56
N ARG A 94 -13.57 1.84 24.06
CA ARG A 94 -12.72 2.81 24.75
C ARG A 94 -13.33 4.20 24.79
N VAL A 95 -13.99 4.63 23.73
CA VAL A 95 -14.72 5.91 23.68
C VAL A 95 -15.83 5.93 24.75
N ILE A 96 -16.58 4.84 24.86
CA ILE A 96 -17.69 4.75 25.84
C ILE A 96 -17.16 4.66 27.28
N THR A 97 -16.07 3.93 27.52
CA THR A 97 -15.58 3.64 28.88
C THR A 97 -14.51 4.63 29.36
N GLY A 98 -13.93 5.43 28.48
CA GLY A 98 -12.79 6.29 28.78
C GLY A 98 -11.48 5.54 29.09
N LYS A 99 -11.42 4.22 28.88
CA LYS A 99 -10.25 3.39 29.22
C LYS A 99 -9.19 3.47 28.12
N ILE A 100 -8.52 4.60 28.05
CA ILE A 100 -7.39 4.85 27.12
C ILE A 100 -6.09 5.04 27.88
N LYS A 101 -4.98 4.62 27.27
CA LYS A 101 -3.62 4.85 27.75
C LYS A 101 -2.72 5.10 26.54
N PRO A 102 -2.87 6.26 25.87
CA PRO A 102 -2.18 6.53 24.63
C PRO A 102 -0.67 6.70 24.84
N GLY A 103 0.09 6.33 23.83
CA GLY A 103 1.53 6.52 23.83
C GLY A 103 2.15 6.10 22.51
N ILE A 104 3.44 6.42 22.35
CA ILE A 104 4.24 6.00 21.20
C ILE A 104 5.13 4.85 21.66
N VAL A 105 5.10 3.76 20.90
CA VAL A 105 5.94 2.58 21.10
C VAL A 105 6.81 2.34 19.88
N LYS A 106 8.01 1.82 20.12
CA LYS A 106 8.93 1.39 19.07
C LYS A 106 8.74 -0.11 18.84
N ILE A 107 8.54 -0.52 17.59
CA ILE A 107 8.42 -1.93 17.20
C ILE A 107 9.40 -2.25 16.07
N SER A 108 10.04 -3.42 16.12
CA SER A 108 10.95 -3.87 15.06
C SER A 108 10.19 -4.67 14.01
N SER A 109 10.20 -4.20 12.78
CA SER A 109 9.44 -4.84 11.71
C SER A 109 10.05 -6.14 11.23
N ASN A 110 11.38 -6.27 11.32
CA ASN A 110 12.17 -7.35 10.72
C ASN A 110 11.88 -7.57 9.23
N LEU A 111 11.36 -6.54 8.54
CA LEU A 111 11.13 -6.52 7.10
C LEU A 111 12.33 -5.90 6.39
N LYS A 112 12.64 -6.44 5.20
CA LYS A 112 13.84 -6.06 4.42
C LYS A 112 13.53 -5.14 3.24
N THR A 113 12.27 -5.10 2.80
CA THR A 113 11.88 -4.37 1.61
C THR A 113 11.07 -3.12 1.96
N ASP A 114 11.31 -2.03 1.21
CA ASP A 114 10.53 -0.79 1.35
C ASP A 114 9.03 -1.05 1.14
N LEU A 115 8.68 -1.95 0.21
CA LEU A 115 7.29 -2.35 -0.03
C LEU A 115 6.67 -3.01 1.20
N GLY A 116 7.39 -3.93 1.85
CA GLY A 116 6.91 -4.61 3.06
C GLY A 116 6.69 -3.65 4.21
N ILE A 117 7.65 -2.72 4.42
CA ILE A 117 7.57 -1.70 5.45
C ILE A 117 6.40 -0.75 5.17
N THR A 118 6.25 -0.29 3.92
CA THR A 118 5.14 0.58 3.51
C THR A 118 3.79 -0.11 3.71
N LEU A 119 3.66 -1.38 3.31
CA LEU A 119 2.44 -2.14 3.51
C LEU A 119 2.10 -2.30 5.00
N LEU A 120 3.10 -2.58 5.84
CA LEU A 120 2.92 -2.70 7.28
C LEU A 120 2.50 -1.35 7.90
N ALA A 121 3.23 -0.27 7.60
CA ALA A 121 2.95 1.07 8.11
C ALA A 121 1.54 1.56 7.73
N ASN A 122 1.13 1.34 6.48
CA ASN A 122 -0.21 1.68 6.02
C ASN A 122 -1.27 0.82 6.72
N SER A 123 -1.03 -0.48 6.90
CA SER A 123 -1.97 -1.36 7.59
C SER A 123 -2.18 -0.95 9.06
N ILE A 124 -1.10 -0.54 9.75
CA ILE A 124 -1.16 0.00 11.10
C ILE A 124 -1.97 1.29 11.13
N THR A 125 -1.69 2.23 10.21
CA THR A 125 -2.35 3.54 10.16
C THR A 125 -3.83 3.44 9.81
N LEU A 126 -4.20 2.53 8.92
CA LEU A 126 -5.60 2.30 8.53
C LEU A 126 -6.40 1.53 9.59
N THR A 127 -5.73 0.96 10.58
CA THR A 127 -6.41 0.25 11.69
C THR A 127 -6.73 1.24 12.82
N PRO A 128 -8.02 1.40 13.22
CA PRO A 128 -8.38 2.30 14.29
C PRO A 128 -7.62 2.07 15.58
N GLY A 129 -7.19 3.15 16.22
CA GLY A 129 -6.44 3.11 17.48
C GLY A 129 -4.91 2.97 17.32
N THR A 130 -4.41 2.88 16.09
CA THR A 130 -2.97 2.87 15.79
C THR A 130 -2.62 3.83 14.66
N LEU A 131 -1.41 4.43 14.72
CA LEU A 131 -0.89 5.33 13.69
C LEU A 131 0.63 5.16 13.61
N SER A 132 1.15 4.88 12.44
CA SER A 132 2.60 4.93 12.17
C SER A 132 3.05 6.38 12.13
N VAL A 133 3.87 6.77 13.11
CA VAL A 133 4.32 8.16 13.29
C VAL A 133 5.61 8.40 12.53
N ASP A 134 6.54 7.44 12.60
CA ASP A 134 7.86 7.55 11.98
C ASP A 134 8.46 6.17 11.69
N ILE A 135 9.45 6.13 10.80
CA ILE A 135 10.17 4.93 10.41
C ILE A 135 11.67 5.21 10.49
N ASP A 136 12.39 4.45 11.31
CA ASP A 136 13.85 4.44 11.33
C ASP A 136 14.37 3.66 10.10
N GLU A 137 14.77 4.39 9.06
CA GLU A 137 15.26 3.80 7.80
C GLU A 137 16.51 2.92 7.96
N LYS A 138 17.29 3.09 9.03
CA LYS A 138 18.52 2.31 9.26
C LYS A 138 18.21 0.91 9.78
N ASN A 139 17.27 0.80 10.70
CA ASN A 139 16.93 -0.45 11.37
C ASN A 139 15.61 -1.04 10.90
N ASN A 140 14.83 -0.29 10.10
CA ASN A 140 13.47 -0.62 9.67
C ASN A 140 12.52 -0.79 10.89
N ASP A 141 12.75 -0.03 11.94
CA ASP A 141 11.88 0.04 13.11
C ASP A 141 10.78 1.08 12.89
N LEU A 142 9.57 0.81 13.39
CA LEU A 142 8.46 1.75 13.30
C LEU A 142 8.18 2.34 14.70
N TYR A 143 7.91 3.65 14.72
CA TYR A 143 7.33 4.34 15.86
C TYR A 143 5.84 4.45 15.65
N VAL A 144 5.07 3.82 16.55
CA VAL A 144 3.62 3.69 16.40
C VAL A 144 2.93 4.34 17.58
N HIS A 145 2.05 5.31 17.31
CA HIS A 145 1.10 5.77 18.30
C HIS A 145 0.03 4.70 18.49
N TRP A 146 -0.20 4.31 19.74
CA TRP A 146 -1.17 3.28 20.11
C TRP A 146 -2.10 3.82 21.20
N ILE A 147 -3.41 3.73 20.98
CA ILE A 147 -4.43 4.30 21.88
C ILE A 147 -4.42 3.67 23.27
N ASN A 148 -3.89 2.46 23.40
CA ASN A 148 -3.84 1.75 24.69
C ASN A 148 -2.55 0.96 24.85
N VAL A 149 -1.48 1.62 25.25
CA VAL A 149 -0.18 1.03 25.52
C VAL A 149 -0.24 0.18 26.77
N LYS A 150 -0.07 -1.13 26.61
CA LYS A 150 0.00 -2.11 27.72
C LYS A 150 1.41 -2.27 28.23
N ASP A 151 2.38 -2.29 27.31
CA ASP A 151 3.81 -2.42 27.58
C ASP A 151 4.56 -1.32 26.79
N LYS A 152 5.66 -0.83 27.37
CA LYS A 152 6.54 0.16 26.71
C LYS A 152 7.39 -0.46 25.61
N THR A 153 7.64 -1.75 25.67
CA THR A 153 8.39 -2.55 24.69
C THR A 153 7.56 -3.72 24.19
N PRO A 154 6.43 -3.45 23.48
CA PRO A 154 5.52 -4.50 23.06
C PRO A 154 6.14 -5.34 21.94
N LYS A 155 5.71 -6.61 21.84
CA LYS A 155 5.97 -7.39 20.64
C LYS A 155 5.18 -6.80 19.47
N ILE A 156 5.73 -6.93 18.26
CA ILE A 156 5.07 -6.39 17.06
C ILE A 156 3.66 -6.96 16.87
N GLU A 157 3.44 -8.22 17.21
CA GLU A 157 2.16 -8.89 17.13
C GLU A 157 1.11 -8.31 18.10
N ASP A 158 1.54 -7.74 19.23
CA ASP A 158 0.63 -7.12 20.20
C ASP A 158 0.04 -5.81 19.68
N VAL A 159 0.77 -5.12 18.80
CA VAL A 159 0.38 -3.84 18.22
C VAL A 159 -0.40 -4.03 16.92
N CYS A 160 0.08 -4.89 16.03
CA CYS A 160 -0.43 -5.01 14.66
C CYS A 160 -0.76 -6.46 14.23
N GLY A 161 -0.88 -7.38 15.18
CA GLY A 161 -1.35 -8.75 14.94
C GLY A 161 -0.56 -9.49 13.86
N SER A 162 -1.26 -9.96 12.84
CA SER A 162 -0.68 -10.77 11.75
C SER A 162 -0.09 -9.95 10.59
N PHE A 163 -0.19 -8.62 10.60
CA PHE A 163 0.22 -7.77 9.48
C PHE A 163 1.69 -7.95 9.06
N PRO A 164 2.68 -8.10 9.97
CA PRO A 164 4.07 -8.30 9.59
C PRO A 164 4.27 -9.59 8.78
N LYS A 165 3.55 -10.66 9.13
CA LYS A 165 3.61 -11.95 8.43
C LYS A 165 3.07 -11.83 7.00
N TRP A 166 1.98 -11.10 6.84
CA TRP A 166 1.39 -10.84 5.51
C TRP A 166 2.24 -9.91 4.67
N ALA A 167 2.74 -8.82 5.25
CA ALA A 167 3.65 -7.89 4.58
C ALA A 167 4.89 -8.63 4.03
N ARG A 168 5.47 -9.53 4.83
CA ARG A 168 6.58 -10.38 4.38
C ARG A 168 6.21 -11.29 3.23
N ARG A 169 5.09 -12.00 3.30
CA ARG A 169 4.64 -12.92 2.23
C ARG A 169 4.33 -12.23 0.91
N ILE A 170 3.84 -10.99 0.97
CA ILE A 170 3.48 -10.18 -0.22
C ILE A 170 4.71 -9.53 -0.82
N ALA A 171 5.60 -8.99 0.02
CA ALA A 171 6.69 -8.10 -0.39
C ALA A 171 8.08 -8.76 -0.39
N GLU A 172 8.26 -9.90 0.27
CA GLU A 172 9.52 -10.66 0.38
C GLU A 172 9.40 -12.09 -0.11
#